data_8a71e47793d7760d3f70e693a609162e
#
_entry.id   8a71e47793d7760d3f70e693a609162e
#
_cell.length_a   1.000
_cell.length_b   1.000
_cell.length_c   1.000
_cell.angle_alpha   90.00
_cell.angle_beta   90.00
_cell.angle_gamma   90.00
#
_symmetry.space_group_name_H-M   'P 1'
#
loop_
_entity.id
_entity.type
_entity.pdbx_description
1 polymer ?
#
loop_
_entity_poly.entity_id
_entity_poly.type
_entity_poly.pdbx_seq_one_letter_code
_entity_poly.pdbx_strand_id
1 'polypeptide(L)'
;MNEIKINHIAIVVENIDESLPFWRDALGLQMGERQDVPQEAVQVAFLNVGDSHLELVQPTSDDSGIASYLAKKGQGMHHICFEVENIDVALAKMTASGIELINDTPRERDGRKYAFVHPKSTGGVLVELYEIQ
;
A
#
# COMPACT_ATOMS: atom_id res chain seq x y z
N MET A 1 -3.55 -23.17 10.42
CA MET A 1 -3.58 -22.70 9.04
C MET A 1 -3.64 -21.18 9.00
N ASN A 2 -2.78 -20.58 8.21
CA ASN A 2 -2.66 -19.14 8.18
C ASN A 2 -3.66 -18.52 7.22
N GLU A 3 -4.38 -17.55 7.73
CA GLU A 3 -5.32 -16.81 6.94
C GLU A 3 -4.64 -15.55 6.40
N ILE A 4 -4.63 -15.41 5.09
CA ILE A 4 -4.11 -14.20 4.46
C ILE A 4 -5.20 -13.15 4.51
N LYS A 5 -4.85 -11.95 4.96
CA LYS A 5 -5.77 -10.84 5.07
C LYS A 5 -5.28 -9.64 4.27
N ILE A 6 -6.21 -8.82 3.84
CA ILE A 6 -5.84 -7.52 3.29
C ILE A 6 -5.52 -6.60 4.47
N ASN A 7 -4.29 -6.09 4.49
CA ASN A 7 -3.91 -5.08 5.48
C ASN A 7 -4.46 -3.73 5.07
N HIS A 8 -4.18 -3.31 3.83
CA HIS A 8 -4.68 -2.04 3.34
C HIS A 8 -4.71 -2.00 1.82
N ILE A 9 -5.47 -1.03 1.32
CA ILE A 9 -5.47 -0.63 -0.09
C ILE A 9 -5.00 0.81 -0.11
N ALA A 10 -3.97 1.11 -0.89
CA ALA A 10 -3.44 2.46 -1.03
C ALA A 10 -4.00 3.12 -2.28
N ILE A 11 -4.52 4.32 -2.13
CA ILE A 11 -5.09 5.12 -3.21
C ILE A 11 -4.33 6.44 -3.27
N VAL A 12 -3.75 6.74 -4.42
CA VAL A 12 -3.05 8.00 -4.63
C VAL A 12 -4.07 9.07 -4.99
N VAL A 13 -4.00 10.20 -4.29
CA VAL A 13 -4.90 11.33 -4.49
C VAL A 13 -4.09 12.61 -4.64
N GLU A 14 -4.65 13.60 -5.33
CA GLU A 14 -4.04 14.91 -5.43
C GLU A 14 -4.12 15.66 -4.13
N ASN A 15 -5.22 15.47 -3.39
CA ASN A 15 -5.46 16.19 -2.15
C ASN A 15 -6.35 15.35 -1.23
N ILE A 16 -5.85 15.07 -0.04
CA ILE A 16 -6.58 14.25 0.93
C ILE A 16 -7.90 14.94 1.33
N ASP A 17 -7.84 16.23 1.65
CA ASP A 17 -9.04 16.94 2.11
C ASP A 17 -10.14 16.98 1.05
N GLU A 18 -9.78 17.03 -0.22
CA GLU A 18 -10.77 17.00 -1.30
C GLU A 18 -11.32 15.60 -1.55
N SER A 19 -10.66 14.57 -1.04
CA SER A 19 -11.09 13.17 -1.17
C SER A 19 -12.01 12.73 -0.05
N LEU A 20 -11.91 13.34 1.12
CA LEU A 20 -12.66 12.97 2.31
C LEU A 20 -14.19 13.14 2.17
N PRO A 21 -14.72 14.09 1.39
CA PRO A 21 -16.16 14.18 1.20
C PRO A 21 -16.81 12.88 0.69
N PHE A 22 -16.10 12.12 -0.15
CA PHE A 22 -16.62 10.82 -0.56
C PHE A 22 -16.32 9.73 0.49
N TRP A 23 -15.05 9.53 0.79
CA TRP A 23 -14.63 8.34 1.57
C TRP A 23 -15.12 8.40 3.01
N ARG A 24 -14.97 9.54 3.66
CA ARG A 24 -15.36 9.70 5.06
C ARG A 24 -16.83 10.10 5.19
N ASP A 25 -17.26 11.10 4.43
CA ASP A 25 -18.56 11.71 4.67
C ASP A 25 -19.70 10.97 3.96
N ALA A 26 -19.61 10.76 2.66
CA ALA A 26 -20.67 10.09 1.91
C ALA A 26 -20.68 8.57 2.15
N LEU A 27 -19.53 7.92 2.07
CA LEU A 27 -19.45 6.48 2.30
C LEU A 27 -19.51 6.12 3.78
N GLY A 28 -19.01 6.99 4.64
CA GLY A 28 -19.12 6.80 6.09
C GLY A 28 -17.95 6.08 6.73
N LEU A 29 -16.79 6.02 6.08
CA LEU A 29 -15.62 5.40 6.68
C LEU A 29 -15.08 6.28 7.81
N GLN A 30 -14.70 5.65 8.91
CA GLN A 30 -14.14 6.38 10.03
C GLN A 30 -12.68 6.70 9.75
N MET A 31 -12.34 7.98 9.85
CA MET A 31 -10.95 8.41 9.69
C MET A 31 -10.18 8.16 10.98
N GLY A 32 -9.03 7.52 10.85
CA GLY A 32 -8.11 7.33 11.94
C GLY A 32 -7.03 8.39 11.89
N GLU A 33 -5.78 7.95 11.87
CA GLU A 33 -4.63 8.82 11.87
C GLU A 33 -4.38 9.50 10.53
N ARG A 34 -3.66 10.60 10.59
CA ARG A 34 -3.11 11.28 9.43
C ARG A 34 -1.63 11.49 9.71
N GLN A 35 -0.77 11.03 8.82
CA GLN A 35 0.68 11.04 9.07
C GLN A 35 1.45 11.67 7.93
N ASP A 36 2.50 12.42 8.30
CA ASP A 36 3.53 12.81 7.33
C ASP A 36 4.58 11.72 7.29
N VAL A 37 5.00 11.35 6.07
CA VAL A 37 6.07 10.38 5.86
C VAL A 37 7.15 11.08 5.02
N PRO A 38 8.00 11.90 5.67
CA PRO A 38 8.97 12.73 4.93
C PRO A 38 9.94 11.94 4.07
N GLN A 39 10.34 10.75 4.52
CA GLN A 39 11.28 9.92 3.77
C GLN A 39 10.70 9.43 2.45
N GLU A 40 9.39 9.43 2.31
CA GLU A 40 8.72 9.06 1.06
C GLU A 40 8.06 10.27 0.39
N ALA A 41 8.16 11.43 1.01
CA ALA A 41 7.58 12.69 0.53
C ALA A 41 6.07 12.56 0.27
N VAL A 42 5.35 11.97 1.23
CA VAL A 42 3.90 11.82 1.16
C VAL A 42 3.25 12.16 2.50
N GLN A 43 1.97 12.46 2.45
CA GLN A 43 1.09 12.50 3.59
C GLN A 43 0.05 11.41 3.40
N VAL A 44 -0.27 10.68 4.46
CA VAL A 44 -1.19 9.55 4.40
C VAL A 44 -2.34 9.74 5.38
N ALA A 45 -3.56 9.51 4.91
CA ALA A 45 -4.74 9.46 5.78
C ALA A 45 -5.24 8.02 5.82
N PHE A 46 -5.50 7.52 7.03
CA PHE A 46 -5.95 6.15 7.26
C PHE A 46 -7.46 6.16 7.52
N LEU A 47 -8.19 5.34 6.76
CA LEU A 47 -9.63 5.18 6.89
C LEU A 47 -9.93 3.73 7.23
N ASN A 48 -10.70 3.49 8.28
CA ASN A 48 -10.97 2.13 8.76
C ASN A 48 -12.01 1.42 7.90
N VAL A 49 -11.72 0.18 7.52
CA VAL A 49 -12.62 -0.68 6.76
C VAL A 49 -12.59 -2.06 7.42
N GLY A 50 -13.43 -2.27 8.45
CA GLY A 50 -13.41 -3.51 9.22
C GLY A 50 -12.02 -3.74 9.81
N ASP A 51 -11.42 -4.89 9.53
CA ASP A 51 -10.07 -5.24 9.99
C ASP A 51 -8.97 -4.69 9.09
N SER A 52 -9.35 -4.07 7.98
CA SER A 52 -8.43 -3.50 7.02
C SER A 52 -8.53 -1.97 7.06
N HIS A 53 -7.76 -1.30 6.22
CA HIS A 53 -7.93 0.15 6.08
C HIS A 53 -7.58 0.59 4.66
N LEU A 54 -8.06 1.76 4.31
CA LEU A 54 -7.63 2.47 3.11
C LEU A 54 -6.59 3.49 3.52
N GLU A 55 -5.62 3.69 2.64
CA GLU A 55 -4.63 4.75 2.80
C GLU A 55 -4.79 5.71 1.64
N LEU A 56 -5.19 6.94 1.93
CA LEU A 56 -5.17 8.00 0.93
C LEU A 56 -3.79 8.63 0.98
N VAL A 57 -3.08 8.57 -0.14
CA VAL A 57 -1.67 8.97 -0.21
C VAL A 57 -1.54 10.20 -1.09
N GLN A 58 -1.06 11.28 -0.50
CA GLN A 58 -0.90 12.56 -1.19
C GLN A 58 0.59 12.91 -1.26
N PRO A 59 1.15 13.19 -2.46
CA PRO A 59 2.55 13.62 -2.52
C PRO A 59 2.74 14.99 -1.90
N THR A 60 3.87 15.18 -1.22
CA THR A 60 4.23 16.47 -0.61
C THR A 60 5.34 17.19 -1.36
N SER A 61 5.84 16.57 -2.45
CA SER A 61 6.83 17.20 -3.32
C SER A 61 6.57 16.78 -4.76
N ASP A 62 7.12 17.51 -5.71
CA ASP A 62 6.90 17.25 -7.14
C ASP A 62 7.84 16.17 -7.71
N ASP A 63 8.88 15.81 -6.96
CA ASP A 63 9.93 14.93 -7.44
C ASP A 63 9.94 13.55 -6.78
N SER A 64 8.90 13.20 -6.06
CA SER A 64 8.79 11.88 -5.42
C SER A 64 8.26 10.82 -6.39
N GLY A 65 8.43 9.54 -6.01
CA GLY A 65 7.88 8.43 -6.78
C GLY A 65 6.36 8.50 -6.88
N ILE A 66 5.69 8.90 -5.80
CA ILE A 66 4.23 9.04 -5.78
C ILE A 66 3.79 10.21 -6.66
N ALA A 67 4.51 11.33 -6.63
CA ALA A 67 4.20 12.46 -7.50
C ALA A 67 4.34 12.07 -8.99
N SER A 68 5.38 11.31 -9.31
CA SER A 68 5.60 10.80 -10.66
C SER A 68 4.48 9.85 -11.08
N TYR A 69 4.06 8.96 -10.19
CA TYR A 69 2.95 8.06 -10.44
C TYR A 69 1.66 8.85 -10.73
N LEU A 70 1.36 9.83 -9.88
CA LEU A 70 0.17 10.66 -10.02
C LEU A 70 0.15 11.40 -11.34
N ALA A 71 1.30 11.95 -11.75
CA ALA A 71 1.43 12.68 -13.01
C ALA A 71 1.18 11.78 -14.23
N LYS A 72 1.62 10.53 -14.16
CA LYS A 72 1.51 9.60 -15.29
C LYS A 72 0.17 8.87 -15.33
N LYS A 73 -0.34 8.46 -14.20
CA LYS A 73 -1.51 7.59 -14.12
C LYS A 73 -2.75 8.27 -13.57
N GLY A 74 -2.61 9.43 -12.95
CA GLY A 74 -3.72 10.11 -12.30
C GLY A 74 -4.06 9.49 -10.97
N GLN A 75 -5.13 9.96 -10.37
CA GLN A 75 -5.62 9.45 -9.09
C GLN A 75 -6.16 8.04 -9.25
N GLY A 76 -5.98 7.22 -8.24
CA GLY A 76 -6.53 5.87 -8.26
C GLY A 76 -5.77 4.91 -7.38
N MET A 77 -6.12 3.64 -7.49
CA MET A 77 -5.52 2.58 -6.69
C MET A 77 -4.05 2.40 -7.04
N HIS A 78 -3.21 2.42 -6.02
CA HIS A 78 -1.77 2.27 -6.18
C HIS A 78 -1.32 0.84 -5.90
N HIS A 79 -1.74 0.28 -4.76
CA HIS A 79 -1.38 -1.10 -4.44
C HIS A 79 -2.35 -1.69 -3.41
N ILE A 80 -2.29 -3.01 -3.30
CA ILE A 80 -3.00 -3.77 -2.28
C ILE A 80 -1.94 -4.46 -1.42
N CYS A 81 -2.07 -4.35 -0.10
CA CYS A 81 -1.15 -4.98 0.83
C CYS A 81 -1.82 -6.14 1.53
N PHE A 82 -1.18 -7.31 1.50
CA PHE A 82 -1.64 -8.51 2.18
C PHE A 82 -0.75 -8.82 3.36
N GLU A 83 -1.35 -9.22 4.47
CA GLU A 83 -0.61 -9.72 5.62
C GLU A 83 -0.28 -11.18 5.42
N VAL A 84 0.99 -11.54 5.66
CA VAL A 84 1.44 -12.92 5.62
C VAL A 84 2.12 -13.26 6.94
N GLU A 85 2.12 -14.53 7.31
CA GLU A 85 2.70 -14.96 8.57
C GLU A 85 4.22 -14.95 8.52
N ASN A 86 4.81 -15.41 7.41
CA ASN A 86 6.26 -15.45 7.23
C ASN A 86 6.59 -14.98 5.83
N ILE A 87 7.15 -13.78 5.76
CA ILE A 87 7.40 -13.15 4.46
C ILE A 87 8.52 -13.85 3.70
N ASP A 88 9.54 -14.37 4.39
CA ASP A 88 10.63 -15.07 3.73
C ASP A 88 10.13 -16.34 3.03
N VAL A 89 9.24 -17.08 3.70
CA VAL A 89 8.63 -18.26 3.12
C VAL A 89 7.73 -17.89 1.94
N ALA A 90 6.96 -16.81 2.07
CA ALA A 90 6.07 -16.36 0.99
C ALA A 90 6.87 -15.95 -0.25
N LEU A 91 7.96 -15.21 -0.07
CA LEU A 91 8.80 -14.77 -1.18
C LEU A 91 9.50 -15.95 -1.86
N ALA A 92 9.99 -16.90 -1.06
CA ALA A 92 10.64 -18.10 -1.60
C ALA A 92 9.66 -18.92 -2.44
N LYS A 93 8.43 -19.08 -1.97
CA LYS A 93 7.39 -19.79 -2.69
C LYS A 93 7.06 -19.11 -4.02
N MET A 94 6.96 -17.79 -4.00
CA MET A 94 6.69 -17.02 -5.22
C MET A 94 7.82 -17.15 -6.23
N THR A 95 9.06 -17.02 -5.76
CA THR A 95 10.23 -17.19 -6.62
C THR A 95 10.24 -18.57 -7.25
N ALA A 96 9.96 -19.61 -6.47
CA ALA A 96 9.91 -20.98 -6.96
C ALA A 96 8.81 -21.17 -8.01
N SER A 97 7.76 -20.37 -7.95
CA SER A 97 6.64 -20.42 -8.90
C SER A 97 6.85 -19.53 -10.13
N GLY A 98 8.00 -18.90 -10.26
CA GLY A 98 8.29 -18.04 -11.41
C GLY A 98 7.74 -16.63 -11.32
N ILE A 99 7.31 -16.21 -10.11
CA ILE A 99 6.78 -14.87 -9.90
C ILE A 99 7.94 -13.88 -9.78
N GLU A 100 7.85 -12.77 -10.48
CA GLU A 100 8.86 -11.73 -10.41
C GLU A 100 8.59 -10.81 -9.22
N LEU A 101 9.63 -10.59 -8.41
CA LEU A 101 9.55 -9.74 -7.22
C LEU A 101 10.29 -8.44 -7.47
N ILE A 102 9.78 -7.34 -6.90
CA ILE A 102 10.52 -6.09 -6.86
C ILE A 102 11.57 -6.18 -5.76
N ASN A 103 11.19 -6.76 -4.63
CA ASN A 103 12.10 -6.99 -3.50
C ASN A 103 12.20 -8.48 -3.25
N ASP A 104 13.30 -9.09 -3.66
CA ASP A 104 13.52 -10.51 -3.36
C ASP A 104 14.01 -10.72 -1.93
N THR A 105 14.51 -9.65 -1.30
CA THR A 105 14.84 -9.60 0.12
C THR A 105 13.91 -8.60 0.79
N PRO A 106 13.23 -8.96 1.88
CA PRO A 106 12.32 -8.04 2.55
C PRO A 106 13.02 -6.79 3.06
N ARG A 107 12.29 -5.69 3.03
CA ARG A 107 12.69 -4.44 3.68
C ARG A 107 12.00 -4.34 5.03
N GLU A 108 12.47 -3.43 5.86
CA GLU A 108 11.86 -3.21 7.17
C GLU A 108 11.41 -1.77 7.32
N ARG A 109 10.25 -1.63 8.00
CA ARG A 109 9.70 -0.32 8.37
C ARG A 109 9.00 -0.49 9.71
N ASP A 110 9.41 0.29 10.70
CA ASP A 110 8.87 0.23 12.06
C ASP A 110 8.92 -1.18 12.65
N GLY A 111 10.01 -1.90 12.37
CA GLY A 111 10.23 -3.24 12.90
C GLY A 111 9.49 -4.35 12.19
N ARG A 112 8.77 -4.02 11.12
CA ARG A 112 8.02 -5.01 10.35
C ARG A 112 8.61 -5.15 8.95
N LYS A 113 8.61 -6.39 8.46
CA LYS A 113 9.11 -6.70 7.14
C LYS A 113 8.04 -6.53 6.08
N TYR A 114 8.45 -6.01 4.93
CA TYR A 114 7.55 -5.86 3.79
C TYR A 114 8.32 -6.05 2.49
N ALA A 115 7.60 -6.36 1.42
CA ALA A 115 8.17 -6.52 0.09
C ALA A 115 7.09 -6.33 -0.97
N PHE A 116 7.51 -5.97 -2.18
CA PHE A 116 6.60 -5.78 -3.30
C PHE A 116 6.80 -6.83 -4.36
N VAL A 117 5.67 -7.29 -4.93
CA VAL A 117 5.60 -8.19 -6.07
C VAL A 117 5.44 -7.37 -7.33
N HIS A 118 6.19 -7.71 -8.37
CA HIS A 118 6.13 -6.94 -9.61
C HIS A 118 4.77 -7.10 -10.30
N PRO A 119 4.16 -6.00 -10.77
CA PRO A 119 2.84 -6.06 -11.43
C PRO A 119 2.79 -6.96 -12.65
N LYS A 120 3.93 -7.19 -13.29
CA LYS A 120 4.03 -8.10 -14.44
C LYS A 120 3.53 -9.50 -14.14
N SER A 121 3.70 -9.95 -12.90
CA SER A 121 3.29 -11.30 -12.47
C SER A 121 1.90 -11.34 -11.87
N THR A 122 1.23 -10.20 -11.73
CA THR A 122 -0.08 -10.11 -11.04
C THR A 122 -1.19 -9.57 -11.95
N GLY A 123 -0.95 -9.49 -13.23
CA GLY A 123 -1.94 -8.92 -14.14
C GLY A 123 -2.04 -7.41 -14.06
N GLY A 124 -0.97 -6.72 -13.64
CA GLY A 124 -0.92 -5.27 -13.61
C GLY A 124 -1.18 -4.64 -12.25
N VAL A 125 -1.34 -5.45 -11.20
CA VAL A 125 -1.61 -4.95 -9.85
C VAL A 125 -0.32 -4.97 -9.04
N LEU A 126 0.06 -3.82 -8.46
CA LEU A 126 1.17 -3.78 -7.51
C LEU A 126 0.71 -4.38 -6.19
N VAL A 127 1.37 -5.42 -5.75
CA VAL A 127 1.02 -6.14 -4.52
C VAL A 127 2.14 -5.98 -3.50
N GLU A 128 1.77 -5.61 -2.29
CA GLU A 128 2.68 -5.53 -1.17
C GLU A 128 2.40 -6.70 -0.22
N LEU A 129 3.45 -7.29 0.31
CA LEU A 129 3.34 -8.28 1.38
C LEU A 129 3.88 -7.66 2.67
N TYR A 130 3.21 -7.90 3.77
CA TYR A 130 3.54 -7.33 5.07
C TYR A 130 3.50 -8.45 6.10
N GLU A 131 4.57 -8.60 6.88
CA GLU A 131 4.64 -9.69 7.85
C GLU A 131 3.87 -9.35 9.11
N ILE A 132 3.03 -10.27 9.55
CA ILE A 132 2.28 -10.15 10.81
C ILE A 132 3.25 -10.32 11.96
N GLN A 133 3.11 -9.50 12.99
CA GLN A 133 3.90 -9.66 14.20
C GLN A 133 3.09 -10.27 15.32
#